data_fdffbf7b46258d4b399a71eff96e0368
#
_entry.id   fdffbf7b46258d4b399a71eff96e0368
#
_cell.length_a   1.000
_cell.length_b   1.000
_cell.length_c   1.000
_cell.angle_alpha   90.00
_cell.angle_beta   90.00
_cell.angle_gamma   90.00
#
_symmetry.space_group_name_H-M   'P 1'
#
loop_
_entity.id
_entity.type
_entity.pdbx_description
1 polymer ?
#
loop_
_entity_poly.entity_id
_entity_poly.type
_entity_poly.pdbx_seq_one_letter_code
_entity_poly.pdbx_strand_id
1 'polypeptide(L)'
;MDIEYTKYKDCFVRKGLSVDKQMIKQCFDNYKDFDDLENAVVMDWGMNIGGFGKLMSTKPIKSYIGVECHPENFVVATKNLGNYSNYKLLNAAVTTLEVDEIDLYLTTSKQNFCSGTINLKNNNAKGLRKIRIPVKTINAKQIIEEYQPSHLKCDIEGEEYRIFDDLDWVIPSCVKQLALEFHWQDKILDYNTYLEKLLKQGFKPVYENLNYVKGENVASFNGSEISYRNIWGLDCLYKR
;
A
#
# COMPACT_ATOMS: atom_id res chain seq x y z
N MET A 1 26.95 4.08 -6.34
CA MET A 1 26.86 5.48 -5.86
C MET A 1 26.32 5.44 -4.46
N ASP A 2 27.01 6.06 -3.52
CA ASP A 2 26.53 6.13 -2.14
C ASP A 2 25.30 7.04 -2.09
N ILE A 3 24.21 6.52 -1.53
CA ILE A 3 22.97 7.30 -1.38
C ILE A 3 23.17 8.25 -0.20
N GLU A 4 23.13 9.55 -0.47
CA GLU A 4 23.13 10.55 0.59
C GLU A 4 21.73 10.69 1.19
N TYR A 5 21.66 10.83 2.52
CA TYR A 5 20.42 10.96 3.26
C TYR A 5 20.31 12.31 3.97
N THR A 6 19.08 12.76 4.16
CA THR A 6 18.73 13.87 5.07
C THR A 6 17.56 13.42 5.96
N LYS A 7 17.19 14.22 6.97
CA LYS A 7 16.04 13.91 7.83
C LYS A 7 14.81 14.75 7.49
N TYR A 8 13.64 14.12 7.57
CA TYR A 8 12.34 14.77 7.49
C TYR A 8 11.35 14.03 8.42
N LYS A 9 10.71 14.73 9.37
CA LYS A 9 9.83 14.13 10.41
C LYS A 9 10.47 12.89 11.07
N ASP A 10 11.73 13.02 11.49
CA ASP A 10 12.55 11.95 12.09
C ASP A 10 12.77 10.70 11.21
N CYS A 11 12.42 10.75 9.94
CA CYS A 11 12.76 9.74 8.95
C CYS A 11 13.97 10.14 8.13
N PHE A 12 14.79 9.15 7.78
CA PHE A 12 15.78 9.31 6.72
C PHE A 12 15.07 9.33 5.37
N VAL A 13 15.42 10.29 4.54
CA VAL A 13 14.95 10.43 3.16
C VAL A 13 16.15 10.64 2.26
N ARG A 14 16.07 10.17 1.01
CA ARG A 14 17.13 10.34 0.02
C ARG A 14 17.27 11.81 -0.36
N LYS A 15 18.50 12.32 -0.32
CA LYS A 15 18.79 13.73 -0.67
C LYS A 15 18.46 13.98 -2.14
N GLY A 16 17.73 15.06 -2.41
CA GLY A 16 17.30 15.42 -3.76
C GLY A 16 16.06 14.72 -4.29
N LEU A 17 15.46 13.77 -3.54
CA LEU A 17 14.18 13.12 -3.92
C LEU A 17 13.03 13.74 -3.11
N SER A 18 12.26 14.63 -3.75
CA SER A 18 11.09 15.25 -3.12
C SER A 18 9.99 14.25 -2.82
N VAL A 19 9.88 13.18 -3.61
CA VAL A 19 8.88 12.12 -3.43
C VAL A 19 9.01 11.44 -2.08
N ASP A 20 10.22 11.24 -1.54
CA ASP A 20 10.41 10.62 -0.22
C ASP A 20 9.72 11.43 0.89
N LYS A 21 9.88 12.77 0.85
CA LYS A 21 9.20 13.66 1.81
C LYS A 21 7.69 13.65 1.66
N GLN A 22 7.21 13.55 0.41
CA GLN A 22 5.79 13.46 0.10
C GLN A 22 5.20 12.17 0.67
N MET A 23 5.85 11.01 0.45
CA MET A 23 5.41 9.72 0.98
C MET A 23 5.32 9.72 2.51
N ILE A 24 6.36 10.24 3.19
CA ILE A 24 6.31 10.38 4.65
C ILE A 24 5.12 11.27 5.08
N LYS A 25 4.94 12.42 4.42
CA LYS A 25 3.83 13.33 4.74
C LYS A 25 2.48 12.65 4.56
N GLN A 26 2.25 11.97 3.44
CA GLN A 26 1.01 11.25 3.16
C GLN A 26 0.71 10.18 4.21
N CYS A 27 1.70 9.39 4.63
CA CYS A 27 1.49 8.40 5.69
C CYS A 27 0.97 9.03 6.98
N PHE A 28 1.51 10.17 7.39
CA PHE A 28 1.06 10.84 8.62
C PHE A 28 -0.30 11.54 8.47
N ASP A 29 -0.67 11.96 7.27
CA ASP A 29 -1.94 12.65 7.02
C ASP A 29 -3.09 11.65 6.77
N ASN A 30 -2.86 10.59 5.97
CA ASN A 30 -3.90 9.66 5.52
C ASN A 30 -4.25 8.58 6.56
N TYR A 31 -3.29 8.16 7.41
CA TYR A 31 -3.52 7.05 8.34
C TYR A 31 -3.71 7.50 9.80
N LYS A 32 -4.02 8.77 10.04
CA LYS A 32 -4.28 9.31 11.39
C LYS A 32 -5.47 8.65 12.09
N ASP A 33 -6.47 8.18 11.30
CA ASP A 33 -7.71 7.54 11.78
C ASP A 33 -7.56 6.02 11.97
N PHE A 34 -6.33 5.49 11.79
CA PHE A 34 -6.00 4.13 12.16
C PHE A 34 -5.89 4.07 13.70
N ASP A 35 -6.84 3.43 14.35
CA ASP A 35 -7.03 3.43 15.82
C ASP A 35 -7.12 2.02 16.39
N ASP A 36 -7.57 1.86 17.65
CA ASP A 36 -7.65 0.58 18.37
C ASP A 36 -6.34 -0.22 18.30
N LEU A 37 -5.22 0.50 18.42
CA LEU A 37 -3.88 -0.02 18.19
C LEU A 37 -3.24 -0.67 19.43
N GLU A 38 -3.92 -0.67 20.58
CA GLU A 38 -3.39 -1.32 21.78
C GLU A 38 -3.24 -2.83 21.55
N ASN A 39 -2.02 -3.33 21.70
CA ASN A 39 -1.66 -4.72 21.42
C ASN A 39 -1.96 -5.20 19.97
N ALA A 40 -2.12 -4.27 19.02
CA ALA A 40 -2.39 -4.60 17.62
C ALA A 40 -1.17 -5.25 16.95
N VAL A 41 -1.43 -6.23 16.09
CA VAL A 41 -0.49 -6.71 15.08
C VAL A 41 -0.81 -5.97 13.80
N VAL A 42 0.11 -5.10 13.37
CA VAL A 42 -0.06 -4.25 12.19
C VAL A 42 0.76 -4.81 11.04
N MET A 43 0.11 -5.03 9.90
CA MET A 43 0.74 -5.49 8.66
C MET A 43 0.63 -4.40 7.59
N ASP A 44 1.75 -4.11 6.91
CA ASP A 44 1.86 -3.06 5.90
C ASP A 44 2.43 -3.64 4.61
N TRP A 45 1.58 -3.86 3.64
CA TRP A 45 1.97 -4.25 2.30
C TRP A 45 2.21 -2.99 1.46
N GLY A 46 3.43 -2.85 0.95
CA GLY A 46 3.91 -1.63 0.32
C GLY A 46 4.36 -0.59 1.34
N MET A 47 5.27 -0.99 2.25
CA MET A 47 5.76 -0.06 3.29
C MET A 47 6.61 1.08 2.75
N ASN A 48 7.01 1.03 1.47
CA ASN A 48 7.85 2.03 0.82
C ASN A 48 9.12 2.33 1.66
N ILE A 49 9.41 3.57 1.97
CA ILE A 49 10.55 3.98 2.81
C ILE A 49 10.25 3.97 4.31
N GLY A 50 9.13 3.36 4.73
CA GLY A 50 8.79 3.13 6.14
C GLY A 50 8.01 4.26 6.83
N GLY A 51 7.34 5.14 6.07
CA GLY A 51 6.58 6.26 6.63
C GLY A 51 5.44 5.83 7.55
N PHE A 52 4.63 4.85 7.12
CA PHE A 52 3.55 4.30 7.93
C PHE A 52 4.09 3.54 9.16
N GLY A 53 5.15 2.72 9.01
CA GLY A 53 5.81 2.08 10.14
C GLY A 53 6.35 3.08 11.17
N LYS A 54 6.85 4.24 10.71
CA LYS A 54 7.29 5.32 11.61
C LYS A 54 6.12 5.94 12.37
N LEU A 55 4.96 6.13 11.74
CA LEU A 55 3.74 6.54 12.42
C LEU A 55 3.32 5.48 13.47
N MET A 56 3.34 4.20 13.11
CA MET A 56 3.01 3.10 14.03
C MET A 56 3.97 3.02 15.23
N SER A 57 5.23 3.46 15.11
CA SER A 57 6.18 3.47 16.23
C SER A 57 5.80 4.42 17.36
N THR A 58 4.87 5.33 17.13
CA THR A 58 4.32 6.25 18.14
C THR A 58 3.08 5.69 18.84
N LYS A 59 2.65 4.47 18.50
CA LYS A 59 1.42 3.85 18.95
C LYS A 59 1.71 2.59 19.80
N PRO A 60 0.80 2.18 20.69
CA PRO A 60 0.99 1.03 21.58
C PRO A 60 0.74 -0.31 20.87
N ILE A 61 1.38 -0.53 19.72
CA ILE A 61 1.23 -1.77 18.96
C ILE A 61 2.05 -2.91 19.54
N LYS A 62 1.57 -4.14 19.39
CA LYS A 62 2.30 -5.35 19.75
C LYS A 62 3.47 -5.59 18.79
N SER A 63 3.18 -5.54 17.48
CA SER A 63 4.19 -5.76 16.45
C SER A 63 3.79 -5.11 15.13
N TYR A 64 4.79 -4.88 14.28
CA TYR A 64 4.63 -4.39 12.92
C TYR A 64 5.35 -5.33 11.95
N ILE A 65 4.68 -5.68 10.85
CA ILE A 65 5.23 -6.47 9.76
C ILE A 65 5.15 -5.63 8.49
N GLY A 66 6.28 -5.10 8.02
CA GLY A 66 6.36 -4.31 6.80
C GLY A 66 6.95 -5.11 5.65
N VAL A 67 6.29 -5.06 4.48
CA VAL A 67 6.73 -5.72 3.25
C VAL A 67 6.93 -4.67 2.17
N GLU A 68 8.10 -4.69 1.53
CA GLU A 68 8.47 -3.78 0.44
C GLU A 68 9.27 -4.53 -0.62
N CYS A 69 8.82 -4.50 -1.87
CA CYS A 69 9.48 -5.23 -2.95
C CYS A 69 10.63 -4.45 -3.58
N HIS A 70 10.57 -3.10 -3.62
CA HIS A 70 11.63 -2.30 -4.23
C HIS A 70 12.89 -2.30 -3.36
N PRO A 71 14.05 -2.86 -3.80
CA PRO A 71 15.21 -3.03 -2.94
C PRO A 71 15.76 -1.72 -2.36
N GLU A 72 15.79 -0.63 -3.14
CA GLU A 72 16.28 0.66 -2.65
C GLU A 72 15.34 1.27 -1.61
N ASN A 73 14.00 1.14 -1.77
CA ASN A 73 13.05 1.59 -0.77
C ASN A 73 13.20 0.78 0.52
N PHE A 74 13.37 -0.55 0.39
CA PHE A 74 13.59 -1.44 1.52
C PHE A 74 14.83 -1.06 2.33
N VAL A 75 15.92 -0.68 1.67
CA VAL A 75 17.15 -0.19 2.36
C VAL A 75 16.84 1.07 3.19
N VAL A 76 16.08 2.01 2.62
CA VAL A 76 15.69 3.24 3.34
C VAL A 76 14.73 2.90 4.49
N ALA A 77 13.75 2.01 4.27
CA ALA A 77 12.82 1.55 5.31
C ALA A 77 13.57 0.88 6.46
N THR A 78 14.54 0.02 6.16
CA THR A 78 15.38 -0.62 7.18
C THR A 78 16.16 0.41 8.00
N LYS A 79 16.66 1.47 7.37
CA LYS A 79 17.32 2.57 8.08
C LYS A 79 16.36 3.34 9.01
N ASN A 80 15.09 3.46 8.61
CA ASN A 80 14.05 4.17 9.37
C ASN A 80 13.47 3.31 10.51
N LEU A 81 13.35 2.01 10.31
CA LEU A 81 12.55 1.12 11.16
C LEU A 81 13.34 0.00 11.84
N GLY A 82 14.55 -0.30 11.38
CA GLY A 82 15.31 -1.48 11.83
C GLY A 82 15.74 -1.48 13.29
N ASN A 83 15.59 -0.37 14.01
CA ASN A 83 15.92 -0.26 15.43
C ASN A 83 14.75 -0.64 16.37
N TYR A 84 13.55 -0.90 15.83
CA TYR A 84 12.40 -1.30 16.63
C TYR A 84 12.38 -2.83 16.78
N SER A 85 12.54 -3.34 18.00
CA SER A 85 12.68 -4.78 18.28
C SER A 85 11.41 -5.59 17.99
N ASN A 86 10.24 -4.94 17.99
CA ASN A 86 8.95 -5.55 17.66
C ASN A 86 8.56 -5.40 16.18
N TYR A 87 9.50 -4.97 15.31
CA TYR A 87 9.28 -4.79 13.88
C TYR A 87 9.95 -5.89 13.09
N LYS A 88 9.23 -6.46 12.11
CA LYS A 88 9.77 -7.38 11.10
C LYS A 88 9.63 -6.74 9.71
N LEU A 89 10.74 -6.65 9.01
CA LEU A 89 10.79 -6.03 7.67
C LEU A 89 11.19 -7.11 6.66
N LEU A 90 10.44 -7.20 5.56
CA LEU A 90 10.58 -8.24 4.54
C LEU A 90 10.76 -7.58 3.17
N ASN A 91 11.86 -7.92 2.46
CA ASN A 91 12.06 -7.44 1.10
C ASN A 91 11.49 -8.45 0.10
N ALA A 92 10.23 -8.29 -0.23
CA ALA A 92 9.51 -9.15 -1.15
C ALA A 92 8.28 -8.45 -1.73
N ALA A 93 7.73 -8.98 -2.81
CA ALA A 93 6.42 -8.64 -3.34
C ALA A 93 5.35 -9.54 -2.73
N VAL A 94 4.26 -8.97 -2.25
CA VAL A 94 3.10 -9.75 -1.79
C VAL A 94 2.23 -10.09 -3.00
N THR A 95 1.90 -11.37 -3.15
CA THR A 95 1.05 -11.86 -4.24
C THR A 95 0.37 -13.18 -3.84
N THR A 96 -0.60 -13.63 -4.60
CA THR A 96 -1.21 -14.97 -4.49
C THR A 96 -0.62 -15.96 -5.48
N LEU A 97 0.24 -15.50 -6.40
CA LEU A 97 0.93 -16.39 -7.34
C LEU A 97 1.87 -17.34 -6.58
N GLU A 98 1.89 -18.60 -7.01
CA GLU A 98 2.79 -19.63 -6.48
C GLU A 98 4.12 -19.60 -7.24
N VAL A 99 4.91 -18.54 -7.02
CA VAL A 99 6.24 -18.32 -7.62
C VAL A 99 7.19 -17.78 -6.56
N ASP A 100 8.45 -18.16 -6.62
CA ASP A 100 9.47 -17.68 -5.67
C ASP A 100 9.97 -16.28 -5.99
N GLU A 101 9.88 -15.89 -7.26
CA GLU A 101 10.39 -14.62 -7.78
C GLU A 101 9.48 -14.09 -8.89
N ILE A 102 9.36 -12.76 -8.98
CA ILE A 102 8.59 -12.06 -10.00
C ILE A 102 9.32 -10.78 -10.44
N ASP A 103 9.05 -10.32 -11.65
CA ASP A 103 9.59 -9.06 -12.15
C ASP A 103 8.85 -7.85 -11.53
N LEU A 104 9.59 -6.96 -10.88
CA LEU A 104 9.14 -5.62 -10.51
C LEU A 104 9.45 -4.66 -11.66
N TYR A 105 8.44 -3.97 -12.13
CA TYR A 105 8.53 -3.02 -13.25
C TYR A 105 8.60 -1.58 -12.72
N LEU A 106 9.65 -0.86 -13.10
CA LEU A 106 9.94 0.50 -12.65
C LEU A 106 9.98 1.48 -13.82
N THR A 107 9.71 2.74 -13.53
CA THR A 107 9.97 3.83 -14.47
C THR A 107 11.44 4.23 -14.44
N THR A 108 11.91 4.91 -15.48
CA THR A 108 13.28 5.46 -15.53
C THR A 108 13.45 6.72 -14.67
N SER A 109 12.35 7.32 -14.21
CA SER A 109 12.40 8.51 -13.40
C SER A 109 12.60 8.18 -11.93
N LYS A 110 13.69 8.66 -11.34
CA LYS A 110 13.95 8.53 -9.90
C LYS A 110 12.86 9.15 -9.02
N GLN A 111 12.09 10.11 -9.53
CA GLN A 111 10.97 10.70 -8.80
C GLN A 111 9.76 9.75 -8.66
N ASN A 112 9.77 8.62 -9.37
CA ASN A 112 8.69 7.64 -9.36
C ASN A 112 9.07 6.33 -8.61
N PHE A 113 9.98 6.38 -7.65
CA PHE A 113 10.33 5.23 -6.82
C PHE A 113 9.16 4.66 -6.00
N CYS A 114 8.10 5.45 -5.81
CA CYS A 114 6.89 5.00 -5.11
C CYS A 114 5.95 4.16 -5.98
N SER A 115 6.12 4.10 -7.30
CA SER A 115 5.16 3.52 -8.24
C SER A 115 5.66 2.25 -8.96
N GLY A 116 6.48 1.45 -8.33
CA GLY A 116 6.88 0.13 -8.85
C GLY A 116 5.73 -0.88 -8.79
N THR A 117 5.46 -1.64 -9.87
CA THR A 117 4.41 -2.66 -9.89
C THR A 117 4.89 -4.01 -10.38
N ILE A 118 4.36 -5.07 -9.83
CA ILE A 118 4.52 -6.44 -10.36
C ILE A 118 3.40 -6.79 -11.35
N ASN A 119 2.38 -5.94 -11.49
CA ASN A 119 1.19 -6.21 -12.29
C ASN A 119 1.03 -5.19 -13.43
N LEU A 120 1.66 -5.46 -14.59
CA LEU A 120 1.58 -4.59 -15.76
C LEU A 120 0.20 -4.47 -16.40
N LYS A 121 -0.69 -5.47 -16.22
CA LYS A 121 -2.02 -5.43 -16.83
C LYS A 121 -2.82 -4.24 -16.32
N ASN A 122 -2.44 -3.70 -15.24
CA ASN A 122 -3.19 -2.92 -14.30
C ASN A 122 -2.68 -1.52 -14.13
N ASN A 123 -1.82 -1.06 -15.03
CA ASN A 123 -1.20 0.21 -14.85
C ASN A 123 -1.30 1.06 -16.12
N ASN A 124 -1.92 2.23 -15.98
CA ASN A 124 -2.00 3.25 -17.03
C ASN A 124 -0.63 3.73 -17.53
N ALA A 125 0.43 3.39 -16.80
CA ALA A 125 1.82 3.76 -17.13
C ALA A 125 2.60 2.67 -17.89
N LYS A 126 1.94 1.72 -18.57
CA LYS A 126 2.59 0.61 -19.32
C LYS A 126 3.77 1.08 -20.21
N GLY A 127 3.64 2.21 -20.88
CA GLY A 127 4.68 2.74 -21.76
C GLY A 127 5.87 3.39 -21.05
N LEU A 128 5.77 3.69 -19.76
CA LEU A 128 6.79 4.38 -18.97
C LEU A 128 7.67 3.42 -18.14
N ARG A 129 7.26 2.16 -17.98
CA ARG A 129 7.94 1.17 -17.15
C ARG A 129 8.94 0.37 -17.97
N LYS A 130 10.18 0.87 -18.04
CA LYS A 130 11.26 0.32 -18.87
C LYS A 130 12.31 -0.48 -18.10
N ILE A 131 12.34 -0.35 -16.77
CA ILE A 131 13.28 -1.07 -15.92
C ILE A 131 12.53 -2.25 -15.30
N ARG A 132 13.18 -3.41 -15.32
CA ARG A 132 12.67 -4.66 -14.78
C ARG A 132 13.73 -5.26 -13.87
N ILE A 133 13.36 -5.58 -12.64
CA ILE A 133 14.22 -6.23 -11.68
C ILE A 133 13.49 -7.42 -11.03
N PRO A 134 14.17 -8.57 -10.86
CA PRO A 134 13.59 -9.69 -10.16
C PRO A 134 13.52 -9.40 -8.67
N VAL A 135 12.39 -9.76 -8.06
CA VAL A 135 12.16 -9.63 -6.61
C VAL A 135 11.53 -10.90 -6.06
N LYS A 136 11.87 -11.27 -4.83
CA LYS A 136 11.26 -12.40 -4.14
C LYS A 136 9.78 -12.15 -3.92
N THR A 137 9.01 -13.23 -3.78
CA THR A 137 7.58 -13.16 -3.46
C THR A 137 7.29 -13.70 -2.07
N ILE A 138 6.16 -13.25 -1.52
CA ILE A 138 5.54 -13.81 -0.31
C ILE A 138 4.06 -14.02 -0.62
N ASN A 139 3.56 -15.21 -0.32
CA ASN A 139 2.16 -15.52 -0.50
C ASN A 139 1.29 -14.78 0.52
N ALA A 140 0.29 -14.04 0.03
CA ALA A 140 -0.59 -13.20 0.85
C ALA A 140 -1.36 -13.99 1.92
N LYS A 141 -1.84 -15.20 1.60
CA LYS A 141 -2.54 -16.08 2.57
C LYS A 141 -1.59 -16.53 3.68
N GLN A 142 -0.42 -17.04 3.30
CA GLN A 142 0.56 -17.57 4.24
C GLN A 142 1.02 -16.50 5.24
N ILE A 143 1.32 -15.28 4.77
CA ILE A 143 1.78 -14.22 5.67
C ILE A 143 0.67 -13.75 6.62
N ILE A 144 -0.59 -13.73 6.18
CA ILE A 144 -1.73 -13.44 7.08
C ILE A 144 -1.90 -14.56 8.10
N GLU A 145 -1.83 -15.82 7.68
CA GLU A 145 -1.95 -16.98 8.57
C GLU A 145 -0.82 -17.03 9.61
N GLU A 146 0.40 -16.69 9.22
CA GLU A 146 1.57 -16.69 10.12
C GLU A 146 1.47 -15.60 11.19
N TYR A 147 1.09 -14.37 10.79
CA TYR A 147 1.15 -13.21 11.71
C TYR A 147 -0.18 -12.82 12.33
N GLN A 148 -1.32 -13.30 11.80
CA GLN A 148 -2.68 -13.00 12.28
C GLN A 148 -2.89 -11.49 12.53
N PRO A 149 -2.69 -10.61 11.51
CA PRO A 149 -2.77 -9.18 11.71
C PRO A 149 -4.18 -8.74 12.10
N SER A 150 -4.28 -7.86 13.10
CA SER A 150 -5.54 -7.18 13.42
C SER A 150 -5.77 -5.94 12.55
N HIS A 151 -4.70 -5.40 11.98
CA HIS A 151 -4.71 -4.20 11.15
C HIS A 151 -3.88 -4.45 9.91
N LEU A 152 -4.46 -4.23 8.73
CA LEU A 152 -3.81 -4.42 7.44
C LEU A 152 -3.87 -3.13 6.62
N LYS A 153 -2.71 -2.62 6.21
CA LYS A 153 -2.58 -1.64 5.11
C LYS A 153 -2.14 -2.39 3.86
N CYS A 154 -2.81 -2.11 2.73
CA CYS A 154 -2.47 -2.66 1.43
C CYS A 154 -2.45 -1.54 0.38
N ASP A 155 -1.25 -1.26 -0.12
CA ASP A 155 -0.94 -0.21 -1.07
C ASP A 155 0.26 -0.72 -1.91
N ILE A 156 -0.03 -1.53 -2.92
CA ILE A 156 0.94 -2.35 -3.67
C ILE A 156 0.83 -2.18 -5.19
N GLU A 157 0.35 -1.00 -5.60
CA GLU A 157 0.45 -0.54 -6.99
C GLU A 157 -0.20 -1.49 -8.03
N GLY A 158 -1.40 -2.00 -7.70
CA GLY A 158 -2.27 -2.74 -8.63
C GLY A 158 -2.34 -4.25 -8.40
N GLU A 159 -1.59 -4.84 -7.47
CA GLU A 159 -1.71 -6.25 -7.12
C GLU A 159 -2.83 -6.52 -6.09
N GLU A 160 -3.39 -5.48 -5.47
CA GLU A 160 -4.52 -5.54 -4.54
C GLU A 160 -5.67 -6.35 -5.11
N TYR A 161 -6.03 -6.08 -6.36
CA TYR A 161 -7.16 -6.73 -7.03
C TYR A 161 -6.96 -8.23 -7.18
N ARG A 162 -5.76 -8.66 -7.61
CA ARG A 162 -5.47 -10.09 -7.72
C ARG A 162 -5.59 -10.77 -6.36
N ILE A 163 -4.96 -10.19 -5.33
CA ILE A 163 -4.96 -10.78 -3.99
C ILE A 163 -6.38 -10.90 -3.47
N PHE A 164 -7.17 -9.86 -3.53
CA PHE A 164 -8.53 -9.88 -3.00
C PHE A 164 -9.50 -10.67 -3.88
N ASP A 165 -9.33 -10.69 -5.21
CA ASP A 165 -10.11 -11.55 -6.09
C ASP A 165 -9.80 -13.05 -5.83
N ASP A 166 -8.52 -13.43 -5.65
CA ASP A 166 -8.12 -14.80 -5.32
C ASP A 166 -8.54 -15.22 -3.91
N LEU A 167 -8.73 -14.28 -3.00
CA LEU A 167 -9.32 -14.48 -1.67
C LEU A 167 -10.86 -14.44 -1.71
N ASP A 168 -11.48 -14.28 -2.89
CA ASP A 168 -12.92 -14.01 -3.06
C ASP A 168 -13.42 -12.86 -2.18
N TRP A 169 -12.55 -11.88 -1.91
CA TRP A 169 -12.80 -10.76 -1.01
C TRP A 169 -13.21 -11.18 0.42
N VAL A 170 -12.87 -12.40 0.83
CA VAL A 170 -13.05 -12.85 2.20
C VAL A 170 -11.86 -12.40 3.03
N ILE A 171 -12.05 -11.34 3.79
CA ILE A 171 -11.03 -10.81 4.67
C ILE A 171 -10.95 -11.67 5.93
N PRO A 172 -9.75 -12.19 6.31
CA PRO A 172 -9.59 -13.03 7.49
C PRO A 172 -10.16 -12.40 8.76
N SER A 173 -10.79 -13.21 9.61
CA SER A 173 -11.51 -12.72 10.78
C SER A 173 -10.64 -12.01 11.83
N CYS A 174 -9.32 -12.26 11.81
CA CYS A 174 -8.37 -11.54 12.66
C CYS A 174 -8.27 -10.04 12.28
N VAL A 175 -8.48 -9.67 11.00
CA VAL A 175 -8.36 -8.29 10.54
C VAL A 175 -9.59 -7.48 10.97
N LYS A 176 -9.39 -6.48 11.80
CA LYS A 176 -10.41 -5.54 12.30
C LYS A 176 -10.42 -4.22 11.54
N GLN A 177 -9.27 -3.78 11.08
CA GLN A 177 -9.14 -2.56 10.29
C GLN A 177 -8.36 -2.84 9.02
N LEU A 178 -8.86 -2.29 7.90
CA LEU A 178 -8.33 -2.51 6.57
C LEU A 178 -8.20 -1.16 5.87
N ALA A 179 -6.94 -0.72 5.64
CA ALA A 179 -6.64 0.43 4.81
C ALA A 179 -6.20 -0.05 3.43
N LEU A 180 -6.90 0.39 2.40
CA LEU A 180 -6.64 0.01 1.00
C LEU A 180 -6.36 1.25 0.17
N GLU A 181 -5.37 1.17 -0.72
CA GLU A 181 -5.25 2.07 -1.85
C GLU A 181 -5.51 1.28 -3.14
N PHE A 182 -6.58 1.64 -3.87
CA PHE A 182 -6.94 1.04 -5.14
C PHE A 182 -6.35 1.87 -6.28
N HIS A 183 -5.62 1.23 -7.20
CA HIS A 183 -4.83 1.94 -8.22
C HIS A 183 -5.44 1.97 -9.62
N TRP A 184 -6.62 1.44 -9.86
CA TRP A 184 -7.15 1.26 -11.22
C TRP A 184 -8.40 2.02 -11.52
N GLN A 185 -8.33 2.87 -12.53
CA GLN A 185 -9.48 3.63 -13.00
C GLN A 185 -10.68 2.73 -13.28
N ASP A 186 -10.54 1.70 -14.11
CA ASP A 186 -11.65 0.82 -14.50
C ASP A 186 -12.20 0.04 -13.30
N LYS A 187 -11.30 -0.47 -12.44
CA LYS A 187 -11.70 -1.20 -11.22
C LYS A 187 -12.24 -0.29 -10.13
N ILE A 188 -11.73 0.94 -10.02
CA ILE A 188 -12.25 1.94 -9.08
C ILE A 188 -13.70 2.32 -9.42
N LEU A 189 -14.04 2.36 -10.70
CA LEU A 189 -15.42 2.62 -11.13
C LEU A 189 -16.38 1.47 -10.76
N ASP A 190 -15.87 0.25 -10.60
CA ASP A 190 -16.62 -0.92 -10.11
C ASP A 190 -16.59 -1.04 -8.57
N TYR A 191 -16.13 -0.03 -7.87
CA TYR A 191 -15.88 -0.01 -6.43
C TYR A 191 -17.08 -0.48 -5.59
N ASN A 192 -18.30 -0.16 -5.99
CA ASN A 192 -19.50 -0.58 -5.26
C ASN A 192 -19.59 -2.10 -5.06
N THR A 193 -19.10 -2.88 -6.03
CA THR A 193 -19.06 -4.35 -5.93
C THR A 193 -18.12 -4.81 -4.81
N TYR A 194 -16.98 -4.14 -4.65
CA TYR A 194 -16.02 -4.45 -3.58
C TYR A 194 -16.54 -3.99 -2.21
N LEU A 195 -17.12 -2.80 -2.15
CA LEU A 195 -17.73 -2.26 -0.94
C LEU A 195 -18.84 -3.18 -0.41
N GLU A 196 -19.73 -3.67 -1.27
CA GLU A 196 -20.78 -4.61 -0.87
C GLU A 196 -20.23 -5.88 -0.23
N LYS A 197 -19.15 -6.45 -0.78
CA LYS A 197 -18.48 -7.63 -0.22
C LYS A 197 -17.90 -7.34 1.18
N LEU A 198 -17.30 -6.18 1.39
CA LEU A 198 -16.77 -5.75 2.68
C LEU A 198 -17.89 -5.48 3.70
N LEU A 199 -18.95 -4.80 3.30
CA LEU A 199 -20.12 -4.52 4.17
C LEU A 199 -20.78 -5.82 4.66
N LYS A 200 -20.92 -6.84 3.81
CA LYS A 200 -21.46 -8.17 4.18
C LYS A 200 -20.63 -8.87 5.25
N GLN A 201 -19.36 -8.53 5.39
CA GLN A 201 -18.43 -9.05 6.40
C GLN A 201 -18.38 -8.19 7.66
N GLY A 202 -19.22 -7.16 7.76
CA GLY A 202 -19.30 -6.26 8.90
C GLY A 202 -18.35 -5.07 8.88
N PHE A 203 -17.56 -4.91 7.82
CA PHE A 203 -16.74 -3.72 7.64
C PHE A 203 -17.61 -2.50 7.35
N LYS A 204 -17.23 -1.35 7.90
CA LYS A 204 -17.86 -0.06 7.62
C LYS A 204 -16.81 0.93 7.15
N PRO A 205 -17.06 1.72 6.11
CA PRO A 205 -16.13 2.73 5.68
C PRO A 205 -16.01 3.82 6.76
N VAL A 206 -14.77 4.20 7.04
CA VAL A 206 -14.43 5.34 7.90
C VAL A 206 -14.17 6.56 7.04
N TYR A 207 -13.41 6.38 5.96
CA TYR A 207 -13.27 7.35 4.89
C TYR A 207 -13.00 6.67 3.55
N GLU A 208 -13.30 7.42 2.49
CA GLU A 208 -13.06 7.07 1.09
C GLU A 208 -12.66 8.35 0.35
N ASN A 209 -11.46 8.39 -0.17
CA ASN A 209 -10.90 9.56 -0.83
C ASN A 209 -10.46 9.22 -2.26
N LEU A 210 -11.27 9.66 -3.24
CA LEU A 210 -10.98 9.43 -4.64
C LEU A 210 -9.96 10.45 -5.18
N ASN A 211 -8.83 9.94 -5.65
CA ASN A 211 -7.76 10.72 -6.23
C ASN A 211 -7.94 10.85 -7.75
N TYR A 212 -8.31 12.01 -8.26
CA TYR A 212 -8.55 12.23 -9.68
C TYR A 212 -8.18 13.63 -10.17
N VAL A 213 -7.97 13.76 -11.48
CA VAL A 213 -7.86 15.06 -12.19
C VAL A 213 -9.21 15.39 -12.79
N LYS A 214 -9.76 16.57 -12.49
CA LYS A 214 -11.00 17.06 -13.10
C LYS A 214 -10.89 17.11 -14.62
N GLY A 215 -11.97 16.79 -15.34
CA GLY A 215 -12.01 16.75 -16.79
C GLY A 215 -13.40 16.52 -17.35
N GLU A 216 -13.48 16.02 -18.58
CA GLU A 216 -14.72 15.93 -19.35
C GLU A 216 -15.44 14.58 -19.25
N ASN A 217 -14.74 13.51 -18.81
CA ASN A 217 -15.41 12.23 -18.58
C ASN A 217 -16.29 12.32 -17.33
N VAL A 218 -17.41 11.62 -17.34
CA VAL A 218 -18.35 11.59 -16.22
C VAL A 218 -18.52 10.17 -15.73
N ALA A 219 -18.47 9.96 -14.41
CA ALA A 219 -18.75 8.70 -13.76
C ALA A 219 -19.52 8.91 -12.46
N SER A 220 -20.20 7.86 -12.00
CA SER A 220 -20.82 7.84 -10.67
C SER A 220 -19.88 7.15 -9.69
N PHE A 221 -19.65 7.78 -8.53
CA PHE A 221 -18.88 7.21 -7.44
C PHE A 221 -19.59 7.50 -6.12
N ASN A 222 -19.90 6.46 -5.35
CA ASN A 222 -20.67 6.56 -4.09
C ASN A 222 -21.95 7.40 -4.20
N GLY A 223 -22.69 7.22 -5.29
CA GLY A 223 -23.94 7.94 -5.55
C GLY A 223 -23.77 9.39 -5.99
N SER A 224 -22.54 9.87 -6.15
CA SER A 224 -22.22 11.21 -6.65
C SER A 224 -21.68 11.16 -8.06
N GLU A 225 -22.08 12.12 -8.91
CA GLU A 225 -21.49 12.30 -10.22
C GLU A 225 -20.16 13.04 -10.11
N ILE A 226 -19.10 12.48 -10.70
CA ILE A 226 -17.77 13.10 -10.78
C ILE A 226 -17.40 13.36 -12.23
N SER A 227 -16.83 14.54 -12.50
CA SER A 227 -16.23 14.87 -13.80
C SER A 227 -14.71 14.73 -13.74
N TYR A 228 -14.11 13.84 -14.53
CA TYR A 228 -12.70 13.50 -14.44
C TYR A 228 -12.03 13.39 -15.82
N ARG A 229 -10.71 13.55 -15.84
CA ARG A 229 -9.84 13.22 -16.97
C ARG A 229 -9.02 11.97 -16.71
N ASN A 230 -8.63 11.77 -15.47
CA ASN A 230 -7.88 10.60 -15.01
C ASN A 230 -8.19 10.33 -13.52
N ILE A 231 -8.34 9.06 -13.16
CA ILE A 231 -8.42 8.57 -11.78
C ILE A 231 -7.18 7.71 -11.58
N TRP A 232 -6.41 7.95 -10.51
CA TRP A 232 -5.18 7.19 -10.25
C TRP A 232 -5.19 6.41 -8.95
N GLY A 233 -6.08 6.70 -8.04
CA GLY A 233 -6.17 5.98 -6.78
C GLY A 233 -7.46 6.26 -6.01
N LEU A 234 -7.79 5.37 -5.11
CA LEU A 234 -8.84 5.49 -4.13
C LEU A 234 -8.33 5.00 -2.78
N ASP A 235 -8.12 5.92 -1.85
CA ASP A 235 -7.73 5.63 -0.47
C ASP A 235 -8.96 5.33 0.38
N CYS A 236 -8.98 4.19 1.06
CA CYS A 236 -10.09 3.78 1.90
C CYS A 236 -9.60 3.26 3.25
N LEU A 237 -10.38 3.50 4.29
CA LEU A 237 -10.24 2.84 5.59
C LEU A 237 -11.56 2.22 6.00
N TYR A 238 -11.53 0.94 6.36
CA TYR A 238 -12.66 0.16 6.84
C TYR A 238 -12.40 -0.40 8.22
N LYS A 239 -13.45 -0.46 9.04
CA LYS A 239 -13.44 -1.06 10.39
C LYS A 239 -14.62 -2.01 10.58
N ARG A 240 -14.42 -3.08 11.36
CA ARG A 240 -15.49 -3.99 11.80
C ARG A 240 -15.43 -4.31 13.29
#